data_e8acbf504e27bced06c9168a86cb0d13
#
_entry.id   e8acbf504e27bced06c9168a86cb0d13
#
_cell.length_a   1.000
_cell.length_b   1.000
_cell.length_c   1.000
_cell.angle_alpha   90.00
_cell.angle_beta   90.00
_cell.angle_gamma   90.00
#
_symmetry.space_group_name_H-M   'P 1'
#
loop_
_entity.id
_entity.type
_entity.pdbx_description
1 polymer ?
#
loop_
_entity_poly.entity_id
_entity_poly.type
_entity_poly.pdbx_seq_one_letter_code
_entity_poly.pdbx_strand_id
1 'polypeptide(L)'
;MTYLYYKSTATYNQKPSEKMIEQWKHLADKKNWRITQLPNGFFQTECRNVDEDTWHDVTRRETIEGAEAAIDGSSDHFVKKLDASKGPKVVKTFE
;
A
#
# COMPACT_ATOMS: atom_id res chain seq x y z
N MET A 1 27.99 17.87 9.51
CA MET A 1 28.09 16.76 8.59
C MET A 1 27.58 15.50 9.20
N THR A 2 28.19 15.11 10.27
CA THR A 2 27.86 13.86 10.90
C THR A 2 26.42 13.74 11.34
N TYR A 3 25.80 14.82 11.71
CA TYR A 3 24.45 14.69 12.17
C TYR A 3 23.41 14.57 11.07
N LEU A 4 23.77 14.84 9.85
CA LEU A 4 22.87 14.51 8.74
C LEU A 4 22.73 13.01 8.60
N TYR A 5 23.80 12.30 8.73
CA TYR A 5 23.77 10.90 8.77
C TYR A 5 22.97 10.37 9.91
N TYR A 6 23.13 11.00 11.03
CA TYR A 6 22.45 10.69 12.23
C TYR A 6 20.95 10.75 12.05
N LYS A 7 20.45 11.83 11.42
CA LYS A 7 19.04 11.96 11.12
C LYS A 7 18.53 10.90 10.20
N SER A 8 19.25 10.60 9.16
CA SER A 8 18.88 9.55 8.24
C SER A 8 18.80 8.21 8.93
N THR A 9 19.73 7.92 9.79
CA THR A 9 19.73 6.68 10.51
C THR A 9 18.55 6.57 11.44
N ALA A 10 18.23 7.63 12.14
CA ALA A 10 17.07 7.65 13.03
C ALA A 10 15.77 7.39 12.28
N THR A 11 15.60 8.05 11.14
CA THR A 11 14.42 7.87 10.31
C THR A 11 14.33 6.45 9.76
N TYR A 12 15.47 5.95 9.31
CA TYR A 12 15.56 4.64 8.72
C TYR A 12 15.20 3.54 9.70
N ASN A 13 15.51 3.72 10.97
CA ASN A 13 15.27 2.71 12.00
C ASN A 13 13.89 2.78 12.65
N GLN A 14 13.09 3.75 12.26
CA GLN A 14 11.74 3.83 12.80
C GLN A 14 10.89 2.70 12.26
N LYS A 15 10.18 2.05 13.15
CA LYS A 15 9.28 0.97 12.78
C LYS A 15 7.84 1.48 12.71
N PRO A 16 7.05 1.01 11.76
CA PRO A 16 5.64 1.37 11.72
C PRO A 16 4.91 0.79 12.93
N SER A 17 3.84 1.43 13.35
CA SER A 17 3.02 0.95 14.43
C SER A 17 2.27 -0.32 14.01
N GLU A 18 1.81 -1.08 15.00
CA GLU A 18 1.00 -2.26 14.72
C GLU A 18 -0.26 -1.92 13.93
N LYS A 19 -0.83 -0.77 14.22
CA LYS A 19 -2.03 -0.29 13.55
C LYS A 19 -1.76 -0.02 12.07
N MET A 20 -0.62 0.54 11.74
CA MET A 20 -0.23 0.78 10.36
C MET A 20 -0.02 -0.54 9.62
N ILE A 21 0.63 -1.49 10.26
CA ILE A 21 0.86 -2.82 9.67
C ILE A 21 -0.47 -3.52 9.40
N GLU A 22 -1.41 -3.43 10.32
CA GLU A 22 -2.73 -4.00 10.15
C GLU A 22 -3.45 -3.38 8.95
N GLN A 23 -3.36 -2.07 8.81
CA GLN A 23 -3.96 -1.36 7.69
C GLN A 23 -3.32 -1.79 6.37
N TRP A 24 -2.00 -1.94 6.33
CA TRP A 24 -1.31 -2.37 5.11
C TRP A 24 -1.70 -3.80 4.72
N LYS A 25 -1.82 -4.70 5.69
CA LYS A 25 -2.28 -6.07 5.43
C LYS A 25 -3.68 -6.06 4.84
N HIS A 26 -4.53 -5.22 5.37
CA HIS A 26 -5.90 -5.07 4.92
C HIS A 26 -5.94 -4.59 3.47
N LEU A 27 -5.16 -3.56 3.14
CA LEU A 27 -5.14 -2.97 1.81
C LEU A 27 -4.35 -3.79 0.79
N ALA A 28 -3.50 -4.70 1.25
CA ALA A 28 -2.83 -5.64 0.37
C ALA A 28 -3.78 -6.71 -0.15
N ASP A 29 -4.91 -6.92 0.51
CA ASP A 29 -5.91 -7.91 0.14
C ASP A 29 -6.94 -7.28 -0.78
N LYS A 30 -7.05 -7.78 -2.01
CA LYS A 30 -7.93 -7.22 -3.02
C LYS A 30 -9.41 -7.28 -2.66
N LYS A 31 -9.80 -8.12 -1.74
CA LYS A 31 -11.21 -8.19 -1.31
C LYS A 31 -11.66 -6.91 -0.62
N ASN A 32 -10.72 -6.07 -0.20
CA ASN A 32 -11.01 -4.78 0.42
C ASN A 32 -11.03 -3.64 -0.60
N TRP A 33 -11.01 -3.99 -1.87
CA TRP A 33 -11.10 -3.08 -3.00
C TRP A 33 -12.30 -3.46 -3.87
N ARG A 34 -12.82 -2.48 -4.58
CA ARG A 34 -13.88 -2.73 -5.56
C ARG A 34 -13.80 -1.70 -6.68
N ILE A 35 -14.52 -1.96 -7.76
CA ILE A 35 -14.65 -1.06 -8.89
C ILE A 35 -16.11 -0.68 -9.02
N THR A 36 -16.38 0.62 -9.09
CA THR A 36 -17.72 1.16 -9.29
C THR A 36 -17.74 1.90 -10.63
N GLN A 37 -18.69 1.59 -11.49
CA GLN A 37 -18.86 2.36 -12.72
C GLN A 37 -19.69 3.59 -12.41
N LEU A 38 -19.16 4.76 -12.74
CA LEU A 38 -19.81 6.03 -12.52
C LEU A 38 -20.78 6.35 -13.67
N PRO A 39 -21.74 7.26 -13.44
CA PRO A 39 -22.71 7.62 -14.49
C PRO A 39 -22.06 8.14 -15.77
N ASN A 40 -20.88 8.73 -15.70
CA ASN A 40 -20.15 9.19 -16.88
C ASN A 40 -19.41 8.10 -17.62
N GLY A 41 -19.50 6.84 -17.16
CA GLY A 41 -18.88 5.69 -17.78
C GLY A 41 -17.50 5.35 -17.26
N PHE A 42 -16.91 6.18 -16.42
CA PHE A 42 -15.60 5.90 -15.84
C PHE A 42 -15.72 4.82 -14.77
N PHE A 43 -14.59 4.12 -14.54
CA PHE A 43 -14.49 3.08 -13.53
C PHE A 43 -13.67 3.59 -12.37
N GLN A 44 -14.30 3.66 -11.20
CA GLN A 44 -13.67 4.19 -10.00
C GLN A 44 -13.22 3.05 -9.12
N THR A 45 -11.92 3.06 -8.74
CA THR A 45 -11.43 2.11 -7.77
C THR A 45 -11.70 2.65 -6.38
N GLU A 46 -12.13 1.77 -5.50
CA GLU A 46 -12.48 2.12 -4.13
C GLU A 46 -11.91 1.12 -3.16
N CYS A 47 -11.54 1.58 -1.99
CA CYS A 47 -11.08 0.70 -0.93
C CYS A 47 -11.79 1.06 0.37
N ARG A 48 -11.74 0.14 1.33
CA ARG A 48 -12.23 0.41 2.68
C ARG A 48 -11.13 0.11 3.67
N ASN A 49 -11.08 0.92 4.71
CA ASN A 49 -10.08 0.75 5.76
C ASN A 49 -10.50 -0.34 6.76
N VAL A 50 -9.56 -0.72 7.62
CA VAL A 50 -9.85 -1.68 8.68
C VAL A 50 -11.00 -1.18 9.53
N ASP A 51 -11.95 -2.09 9.80
CA ASP A 51 -13.10 -1.81 10.66
C ASP A 51 -14.04 -0.71 10.16
N GLU A 52 -13.98 -0.40 8.86
CA GLU A 52 -14.89 0.57 8.25
C GLU A 52 -15.76 -0.10 7.21
N ASP A 53 -17.01 0.35 7.14
CA ASP A 53 -17.94 -0.10 6.09
C ASP A 53 -17.98 0.88 4.92
N THR A 54 -17.40 2.07 5.10
CA THR A 54 -17.41 3.10 4.08
C THR A 54 -16.33 2.85 3.04
N TRP A 55 -16.72 2.96 1.75
CA TRP A 55 -15.78 2.85 0.65
C TRP A 55 -15.27 4.22 0.27
N HIS A 56 -13.95 4.32 0.07
CA HIS A 56 -13.27 5.56 -0.27
C HIS A 56 -12.74 5.46 -1.69
N ASP A 57 -12.98 6.48 -2.51
CA ASP A 57 -12.49 6.51 -3.88
C ASP A 57 -10.98 6.76 -3.90
N VAL A 58 -10.29 6.09 -4.81
CA VAL A 58 -8.84 6.18 -4.93
C VAL A 58 -8.43 6.72 -6.31
N THR A 59 -8.90 6.05 -7.37
CA THR A 59 -8.56 6.47 -8.74
C THR A 59 -9.76 6.31 -9.65
N ARG A 60 -9.69 6.93 -10.83
CA ARG A 60 -10.68 6.77 -11.90
C ARG A 60 -9.97 6.41 -13.17
N ARG A 61 -10.52 5.45 -13.90
CA ARG A 61 -9.95 4.98 -15.16
C ARG A 61 -11.05 4.88 -16.19
N GLU A 62 -10.67 4.97 -17.46
CA GLU A 62 -11.64 4.92 -18.56
C GLU A 62 -12.10 3.50 -18.85
N THR A 63 -11.30 2.50 -18.50
CA THR A 63 -11.61 1.09 -18.76
C THR A 63 -11.58 0.29 -17.48
N ILE A 64 -12.30 -0.85 -17.48
CA ILE A 64 -12.29 -1.74 -16.34
C ILE A 64 -10.92 -2.39 -16.16
N GLU A 65 -10.23 -2.67 -17.29
CA GLU A 65 -8.88 -3.23 -17.24
C GLU A 65 -7.91 -2.26 -16.59
N GLY A 66 -8.06 -0.96 -16.89
CA GLY A 66 -7.26 0.08 -16.25
C GLY A 66 -7.52 0.17 -14.76
N ALA A 67 -8.78 0.02 -14.35
CA ALA A 67 -9.14 0.03 -12.94
C ALA A 67 -8.58 -1.21 -12.22
N GLU A 68 -8.68 -2.38 -12.86
CA GLU A 68 -8.10 -3.60 -12.29
C GLU A 68 -6.59 -3.47 -12.12
N ALA A 69 -5.90 -2.92 -13.12
CA ALA A 69 -4.46 -2.70 -13.05
C ALA A 69 -4.11 -1.74 -11.91
N ALA A 70 -4.93 -0.71 -11.69
CA ALA A 70 -4.72 0.23 -10.61
C ALA A 70 -4.84 -0.45 -9.23
N ILE A 71 -5.80 -1.35 -9.09
CA ILE A 71 -5.97 -2.11 -7.84
C ILE A 71 -4.79 -3.06 -7.64
N ASP A 72 -4.36 -3.75 -8.70
CA ASP A 72 -3.21 -4.64 -8.64
C ASP A 72 -1.96 -3.88 -8.18
N GLY A 73 -1.74 -2.69 -8.74
CA GLY A 73 -0.61 -1.84 -8.36
C GLY A 73 -0.68 -1.39 -6.92
N SER A 74 -1.87 -1.03 -6.45
CA SER A 74 -2.07 -0.60 -5.06
C SER A 74 -1.84 -1.76 -4.09
N SER A 75 -2.42 -2.92 -4.39
CA SER A 75 -2.24 -4.11 -3.58
C SER A 75 -0.75 -4.49 -3.47
N ASP A 76 -0.05 -4.49 -4.61
CA ASP A 76 1.36 -4.80 -4.65
C ASP A 76 2.20 -3.80 -3.85
N HIS A 77 1.83 -2.52 -3.91
CA HIS A 77 2.48 -1.48 -3.14
C HIS A 77 2.43 -1.78 -1.63
N PHE A 78 1.28 -2.23 -1.13
CA PHE A 78 1.13 -2.56 0.28
C PHE A 78 1.85 -3.85 0.65
N VAL A 79 1.92 -4.81 -0.25
CA VAL A 79 2.71 -6.02 -0.04
C VAL A 79 4.19 -5.65 0.13
N LYS A 80 4.70 -4.76 -0.72
CA LYS A 80 6.08 -4.29 -0.64
C LYS A 80 6.34 -3.51 0.63
N LYS A 81 5.39 -2.71 1.07
CA LYS A 81 5.50 -1.99 2.34
C LYS A 81 5.61 -2.95 3.52
N LEU A 82 4.80 -3.99 3.52
CA LEU A 82 4.83 -5.01 4.55
C LEU A 82 6.18 -5.72 4.59
N ASP A 83 6.71 -6.06 3.42
CA ASP A 83 8.00 -6.71 3.33
C ASP A 83 9.11 -5.79 3.86
N ALA A 84 9.07 -4.52 3.48
CA ALA A 84 10.04 -3.54 3.96
C ALA A 84 9.95 -3.31 5.47
N SER A 85 8.76 -3.46 6.05
CA SER A 85 8.56 -3.25 7.50
C SER A 85 9.24 -4.32 8.35
N LYS A 86 9.62 -5.44 7.73
CA LYS A 86 10.35 -6.51 8.43
C LYS A 86 11.81 -6.15 8.66
N GLY A 87 12.26 -5.04 8.10
CA GLY A 87 13.63 -4.58 8.27
C GLY A 87 14.58 -5.21 7.28
N PRO A 88 15.87 -4.87 7.40
CA PRO A 88 16.88 -5.41 6.49
C PRO A 88 17.06 -6.92 6.67
N LYS A 89 17.37 -7.58 5.57
CA LYS A 89 17.62 -9.01 5.59
C LYS A 89 18.87 -9.30 4.78
N VAL A 90 19.64 -10.28 5.22
CA VAL A 90 20.81 -10.72 4.48
C VAL A 90 20.37 -11.61 3.34
N VAL A 91 20.67 -11.21 2.11
CA VAL A 91 20.30 -11.99 0.94
C VAL A 91 21.47 -12.81 0.40
N LYS A 92 22.69 -12.47 0.78
CA LYS A 92 23.87 -13.22 0.38
C LYS A 92 25.04 -12.91 1.29
N THR A 93 25.84 -13.95 1.57
CA THR A 93 27.06 -13.83 2.35
C THR A 93 28.21 -14.37 1.54
N PHE A 94 29.35 -13.68 1.59
CA PHE A 94 30.58 -14.12 0.89
C PHE A 94 31.64 -14.51 1.92
N GLU A 95 32.34 -15.57 1.65
CA GLU A 95 33.41 -16.03 2.54
C GLU A 95 34.76 -15.86 1.95
#